data_2f0f2d9ea91f680a66dd38a6cdd1d02b
#
_entry.id   2f0f2d9ea91f680a66dd38a6cdd1d02b
#
_cell.length_a   1.000
_cell.length_b   1.000
_cell.length_c   1.000
_cell.angle_alpha   90.00
_cell.angle_beta   90.00
_cell.angle_gamma   90.00
#
_symmetry.space_group_name_H-M   'P 1'
#
loop_
_entity.id
_entity.type
_entity.pdbx_description
1 polymer ?
#
loop_
_entity_poly.entity_id
_entity_poly.type
_entity_poly.pdbx_seq_one_letter_code
_entity_poly.pdbx_strand_id
1 'polypeptide(L)'
;PLTTGSFLAPRSVQRFAKGAANKAYFDIANESVEWPWLASTVTRVEGTEILPITAGIQWYDIPSPDLDVDWHTFYLTDKDPDVISETEATVSKDLTYLTYEQWARTGRTKDNQRTTVTQAEPVYVVRHPNGKMGFSPVPDQGYYVEYLTWETAVSFTAATDVIPFPEEFTNVMLNRIRYYLWLFRENLEQAGFAKADYEGSLASMKRVLLSNKSERMRAV
;
A
#
# COMPACT_ATOMS: atom_id res chain seq x y z
N PRO A 1 -18.17 35.56 -30.28
CA PRO A 1 -18.38 34.16 -29.97
C PRO A 1 -17.19 33.37 -30.46
N LEU A 2 -16.31 32.98 -29.52
CA LEU A 2 -15.20 32.09 -29.82
C LEU A 2 -15.79 30.72 -30.07
N THR A 3 -15.85 30.35 -31.33
CA THR A 3 -16.13 28.99 -31.74
C THR A 3 -15.06 28.08 -31.10
N THR A 4 -15.47 27.20 -30.22
CA THR A 4 -14.69 26.09 -29.69
C THR A 4 -14.29 25.17 -30.85
N GLY A 5 -13.20 25.57 -31.56
CA GLY A 5 -12.52 24.66 -32.47
C GLY A 5 -11.98 23.53 -31.66
N SER A 6 -12.60 22.38 -31.77
CA SER A 6 -12.10 21.09 -31.26
C SER A 6 -10.72 20.86 -31.90
N PHE A 7 -9.66 21.24 -31.20
CA PHE A 7 -8.31 20.79 -31.53
C PHE A 7 -8.21 19.30 -31.21
N LEU A 8 -8.71 18.50 -32.12
CA LEU A 8 -8.43 17.08 -32.14
C LEU A 8 -6.92 16.93 -32.45
N ALA A 9 -6.13 16.89 -31.40
CA ALA A 9 -4.72 16.54 -31.55
C ALA A 9 -4.62 15.22 -32.32
N PRO A 10 -3.64 15.07 -33.21
CA PRO A 10 -3.43 13.81 -33.93
C PRO A 10 -3.45 12.63 -32.97
N ARG A 11 -4.06 11.50 -33.36
CA ARG A 11 -4.19 10.32 -32.49
C ARG A 11 -2.88 9.84 -31.86
N SER A 12 -1.75 10.07 -32.54
CA SER A 12 -0.40 9.78 -32.03
C SER A 12 -0.05 10.65 -30.82
N VAL A 13 -0.36 11.95 -30.85
CA VAL A 13 -0.09 12.90 -29.75
C VAL A 13 -0.98 12.58 -28.55
N GLN A 14 -2.25 12.24 -28.78
CA GLN A 14 -3.17 11.84 -27.70
C GLN A 14 -2.71 10.55 -27.00
N ARG A 15 -2.28 9.54 -27.76
CA ARG A 15 -1.72 8.29 -27.20
C ARG A 15 -0.46 8.57 -26.39
N PHE A 16 0.42 9.42 -26.91
CA PHE A 16 1.63 9.79 -26.19
C PHE A 16 1.32 10.56 -24.91
N ALA A 17 0.41 11.56 -24.96
CA ALA A 17 0.02 12.32 -23.77
C ALA A 17 -0.58 11.42 -22.68
N LYS A 18 -1.45 10.48 -23.05
CA LYS A 18 -2.00 9.48 -22.13
C LYS A 18 -0.91 8.58 -21.54
N GLY A 19 0.00 8.11 -22.37
CA GLY A 19 1.15 7.32 -21.92
C GLY A 19 2.06 8.08 -20.96
N ALA A 20 2.31 9.37 -21.25
CA ALA A 20 3.11 10.24 -20.39
C ALA A 20 2.41 10.51 -19.04
N ALA A 21 1.08 10.68 -19.03
CA ALA A 21 0.31 10.85 -17.81
C ALA A 21 0.36 9.61 -16.91
N ASN A 22 0.10 8.42 -17.48
CA ASN A 22 0.20 7.17 -16.74
C ASN A 22 1.62 6.94 -16.20
N LYS A 23 2.64 7.15 -17.04
CA LYS A 23 4.03 7.02 -16.61
C LYS A 23 4.38 7.99 -15.49
N ALA A 24 3.94 9.25 -15.57
CA ALA A 24 4.14 10.23 -14.52
C ALA A 24 3.46 9.82 -13.21
N TYR A 25 2.25 9.29 -13.28
CA TYR A 25 1.52 8.78 -12.11
C TYR A 25 2.24 7.59 -11.47
N PHE A 26 2.66 6.60 -12.27
CA PHE A 26 3.43 5.44 -11.75
C PHE A 26 4.77 5.86 -11.16
N ASP A 27 5.46 6.83 -11.75
CA ASP A 27 6.71 7.34 -11.17
C ASP A 27 6.46 7.95 -9.78
N ILE A 28 5.37 8.71 -9.59
CA ILE A 28 5.01 9.29 -8.30
C ILE A 28 4.59 8.20 -7.31
N ALA A 29 3.75 7.26 -7.74
CA ALA A 29 3.28 6.18 -6.89
C ALA A 29 4.42 5.27 -6.40
N ASN A 30 5.39 4.97 -7.27
CA ASN A 30 6.55 4.14 -6.95
C ASN A 30 7.60 4.83 -6.05
N GLU A 31 7.49 6.14 -5.84
CA GLU A 31 8.40 6.87 -4.94
C GLU A 31 8.18 6.53 -3.45
N SER A 32 7.00 6.06 -3.10
CA SER A 32 6.67 5.52 -1.79
C SER A 32 5.43 4.65 -1.88
N VAL A 33 5.43 3.50 -1.23
CA VAL A 33 4.23 2.65 -1.07
C VAL A 33 3.26 3.22 -0.04
N GLU A 34 3.72 4.12 0.82
CA GLU A 34 2.97 4.67 1.96
C GLU A 34 2.18 5.95 1.62
N TRP A 35 1.88 6.18 0.33
CA TRP A 35 1.07 7.32 -0.04
C TRP A 35 -0.36 7.18 0.52
N PRO A 36 -0.93 8.21 1.15
CA PRO A 36 -2.28 8.14 1.75
C PRO A 36 -3.38 7.71 0.77
N TRP A 37 -3.26 8.10 -0.50
CA TRP A 37 -4.25 7.72 -1.54
C TRP A 37 -4.11 6.28 -2.05
N LEU A 38 -3.04 5.57 -1.68
CA LEU A 38 -2.86 4.15 -1.95
C LEU A 38 -3.32 3.29 -0.76
N ALA A 39 -3.67 3.89 0.37
CA ALA A 39 -4.22 3.15 1.50
C ALA A 39 -5.53 2.47 1.09
N SER A 40 -5.64 1.17 1.36
CA SER A 40 -6.86 0.42 1.05
C SER A 40 -8.05 0.99 1.83
N THR A 41 -9.19 1.16 1.14
CA THR A 41 -10.41 1.72 1.73
C THR A 41 -11.41 0.63 2.15
N VAL A 42 -10.99 -0.64 2.13
CA VAL A 42 -11.91 -1.79 2.27
C VAL A 42 -12.46 -1.94 3.68
N THR A 43 -11.83 -1.32 4.69
CA THR A 43 -12.20 -1.55 6.08
C THR A 43 -12.44 -0.28 6.91
N ARG A 44 -12.81 -0.49 8.14
CA ARG A 44 -13.26 0.45 9.18
C ARG A 44 -12.35 1.64 9.42
N VAL A 45 -11.04 1.43 9.32
CA VAL A 45 -10.02 2.47 9.32
C VAL A 45 -9.33 2.40 7.97
N GLU A 46 -9.17 3.55 7.31
CA GLU A 46 -8.55 3.64 6.00
C GLU A 46 -7.21 2.89 5.97
N GLY A 47 -7.10 1.91 5.07
CA GLY A 47 -5.92 1.07 4.92
C GLY A 47 -5.85 -0.18 5.82
N THR A 48 -6.82 -0.41 6.72
CA THR A 48 -6.80 -1.59 7.61
C THR A 48 -7.61 -2.73 7.04
N GLU A 49 -7.02 -3.93 6.99
CA GLU A 49 -7.67 -5.18 6.66
C GLU A 49 -7.84 -6.05 7.91
N ILE A 50 -8.95 -6.79 7.97
CA ILE A 50 -9.24 -7.72 9.06
C ILE A 50 -9.29 -9.14 8.51
N LEU A 51 -8.45 -10.02 9.06
CA LEU A 51 -8.40 -11.43 8.71
C LEU A 51 -8.83 -12.29 9.91
N PRO A 52 -9.96 -13.00 9.82
CA PRO A 52 -10.29 -14.01 10.82
C PRO A 52 -9.36 -15.22 10.65
N ILE A 53 -8.71 -15.63 11.76
CA ILE A 53 -7.86 -16.83 11.79
C ILE A 53 -8.49 -17.90 12.68
N THR A 54 -8.29 -19.17 12.32
CA THR A 54 -8.95 -20.33 12.93
C THR A 54 -7.96 -21.20 13.66
N ALA A 55 -8.38 -21.81 14.76
CA ALA A 55 -7.58 -22.80 15.51
C ALA A 55 -7.03 -23.90 14.61
N GLY A 56 -5.76 -24.22 14.77
CA GLY A 56 -5.08 -25.29 14.03
C GLY A 56 -4.64 -24.95 12.62
N ILE A 57 -4.98 -23.75 12.09
CA ILE A 57 -4.56 -23.31 10.75
C ILE A 57 -3.41 -22.33 10.88
N GLN A 58 -2.28 -22.64 10.25
CA GLN A 58 -1.08 -21.82 10.31
C GLN A 58 -0.95 -20.84 9.15
N TRP A 59 -1.39 -21.23 7.94
CA TRP A 59 -1.12 -20.51 6.71
C TRP A 59 -2.40 -20.03 6.03
N TYR A 60 -2.46 -18.77 5.72
CA TYR A 60 -3.58 -18.09 5.07
C TYR A 60 -3.13 -17.47 3.75
N ASP A 61 -4.02 -17.45 2.77
CA ASP A 61 -3.81 -16.67 1.56
C ASP A 61 -3.99 -15.18 1.91
N ILE A 62 -3.18 -14.31 1.31
CA ILE A 62 -3.39 -12.88 1.41
C ILE A 62 -4.71 -12.56 0.69
N PRO A 63 -5.69 -11.92 1.35
CA PRO A 63 -7.05 -11.74 0.83
C PRO A 63 -7.09 -11.06 -0.54
N SER A 64 -6.18 -10.14 -0.79
CA SER A 64 -6.04 -9.49 -2.09
C SER A 64 -4.60 -9.52 -2.56
N PRO A 65 -4.28 -10.24 -3.66
CA PRO A 65 -2.92 -10.34 -4.17
C PRO A 65 -2.39 -9.02 -4.75
N ASP A 66 -3.29 -8.07 -5.04
CA ASP A 66 -2.96 -6.76 -5.60
C ASP A 66 -2.63 -5.72 -4.53
N LEU A 67 -2.78 -6.08 -3.25
CA LEU A 67 -2.42 -5.21 -2.13
C LEU A 67 -1.00 -5.47 -1.65
N ASP A 68 -0.28 -4.40 -1.35
CA ASP A 68 0.98 -4.49 -0.61
C ASP A 68 0.69 -4.44 0.89
N VAL A 69 1.19 -5.44 1.62
CA VAL A 69 0.92 -5.63 3.06
C VAL A 69 2.05 -5.01 3.87
N ASP A 70 1.71 -4.14 4.81
CA ASP A 70 2.68 -3.63 5.79
C ASP A 70 2.92 -4.67 6.90
N TRP A 71 3.98 -5.45 6.75
CA TRP A 71 4.31 -6.57 7.63
C TRP A 71 4.68 -6.18 9.08
N HIS A 72 4.76 -4.89 9.38
CA HIS A 72 5.09 -4.38 10.72
C HIS A 72 3.89 -3.83 11.49
N THR A 73 2.67 -3.96 10.92
CA THR A 73 1.45 -3.36 11.49
C THR A 73 0.40 -4.40 11.92
N PHE A 74 0.83 -5.60 12.20
CA PHE A 74 -0.08 -6.69 12.57
C PHE A 74 -0.46 -6.64 14.04
N TYR A 75 -1.77 -6.61 14.30
CA TYR A 75 -2.37 -6.68 15.62
C TYR A 75 -3.28 -7.89 15.72
N LEU A 76 -3.18 -8.64 16.84
CA LEU A 76 -4.06 -9.75 17.15
C LEU A 76 -5.14 -9.29 18.11
N THR A 77 -6.39 -9.63 17.81
CA THR A 77 -7.54 -9.37 18.69
C THR A 77 -8.31 -10.67 18.93
N ASP A 78 -8.89 -10.82 20.11
CA ASP A 78 -9.71 -11.97 20.50
C ASP A 78 -11.17 -11.83 20.07
N LYS A 79 -11.60 -10.62 19.71
CA LYS A 79 -12.96 -10.28 19.28
C LYS A 79 -12.95 -9.68 17.90
N ASP A 80 -14.09 -9.83 17.21
CA ASP A 80 -14.30 -9.20 15.90
C ASP A 80 -14.34 -7.67 16.06
N PRO A 81 -13.39 -6.94 15.48
CA PRO A 81 -13.33 -5.49 15.62
C PRO A 81 -14.56 -4.76 15.05
N ASP A 82 -15.26 -5.37 14.09
CA ASP A 82 -16.47 -4.79 13.48
C ASP A 82 -17.71 -4.92 14.37
N VAL A 83 -17.69 -5.81 15.37
CA VAL A 83 -18.81 -6.10 16.25
C VAL A 83 -18.63 -5.52 17.65
N ILE A 84 -17.42 -5.07 17.99
CA ILE A 84 -17.10 -4.58 19.34
C ILE A 84 -17.89 -3.30 19.64
N SER A 85 -18.64 -3.33 20.75
CA SER A 85 -19.22 -2.13 21.36
C SER A 85 -18.11 -1.29 22.00
N GLU A 86 -18.20 0.04 21.92
CA GLU A 86 -17.23 0.98 22.54
C GLU A 86 -17.00 0.74 24.05
N THR A 87 -17.85 -0.05 24.70
CA THR A 87 -17.76 -0.40 26.12
C THR A 87 -17.03 -1.70 26.41
N GLU A 88 -16.67 -2.50 25.38
CA GLU A 88 -15.97 -3.77 25.57
C GLU A 88 -14.46 -3.60 25.45
N ALA A 89 -13.73 -3.96 26.51
CA ALA A 89 -12.28 -4.01 26.46
C ALA A 89 -11.84 -5.15 25.52
N THR A 90 -11.13 -4.78 24.45
CA THR A 90 -10.49 -5.72 23.53
C THR A 90 -9.03 -5.85 23.93
N VAL A 91 -8.56 -7.07 24.06
CA VAL A 91 -7.12 -7.31 24.24
C VAL A 91 -6.51 -7.30 22.84
N SER A 92 -5.81 -6.23 22.53
CA SER A 92 -5.03 -6.11 21.30
C SER A 92 -3.56 -6.33 21.60
N LYS A 93 -2.89 -7.12 20.76
CA LYS A 93 -1.49 -7.46 20.92
C LYS A 93 -0.75 -7.35 19.59
N ASP A 94 0.38 -6.66 19.61
CA ASP A 94 1.25 -6.55 18.43
C ASP A 94 1.86 -7.90 18.07
N LEU A 95 1.81 -8.26 16.79
CA LEU A 95 2.53 -9.40 16.26
C LEU A 95 3.89 -8.98 15.73
N THR A 96 4.92 -9.72 16.08
CA THR A 96 6.27 -9.45 15.58
C THR A 96 6.47 -10.11 14.21
N TYR A 97 6.89 -9.32 13.23
CA TYR A 97 7.23 -9.85 11.91
C TYR A 97 8.51 -10.69 11.95
N LEU A 98 8.45 -11.88 11.35
CA LEU A 98 9.61 -12.72 11.08
C LEU A 98 9.70 -13.02 9.59
N THR A 99 10.91 -12.97 9.06
CA THR A 99 11.16 -13.53 7.73
C THR A 99 11.00 -15.05 7.75
N TYR A 100 10.66 -15.62 6.59
CA TYR A 100 10.52 -17.09 6.49
C TYR A 100 11.80 -17.83 6.93
N GLU A 101 12.97 -17.27 6.65
CA GLU A 101 14.24 -17.88 7.07
C GLU A 101 14.43 -17.86 8.59
N GLN A 102 14.08 -16.75 9.24
CA GLN A 102 14.13 -16.63 10.71
C GLN A 102 13.17 -17.62 11.35
N TRP A 103 11.93 -17.68 10.86
CA TRP A 103 10.95 -18.65 11.33
C TRP A 103 11.41 -20.10 11.08
N ALA A 104 11.94 -20.43 9.91
CA ALA A 104 12.43 -21.76 9.60
C ALA A 104 13.57 -22.21 10.52
N ARG A 105 14.41 -21.27 10.96
CA ARG A 105 15.51 -21.55 11.90
C ARG A 105 15.03 -21.72 13.34
N THR A 106 14.05 -20.92 13.77
CA THR A 106 13.62 -20.87 15.19
C THR A 106 12.34 -21.62 15.48
N GLY A 107 11.35 -21.54 14.60
CA GLY A 107 10.02 -22.14 14.77
C GLY A 107 9.95 -23.57 14.24
N ARG A 108 10.40 -23.78 13.00
CA ARG A 108 10.31 -25.09 12.34
C ARG A 108 11.04 -26.21 13.07
N THR A 109 12.20 -25.91 13.68
CA THR A 109 12.97 -26.90 14.45
C THR A 109 12.25 -27.34 15.73
N LYS A 110 11.44 -26.48 16.32
CA LYS A 110 10.64 -26.84 17.51
C LYS A 110 9.39 -27.61 17.13
N ASP A 111 8.77 -27.28 16.00
CA ASP A 111 7.52 -27.93 15.56
C ASP A 111 7.77 -29.28 14.85
N ASN A 112 8.86 -29.41 14.07
CA ASN A 112 9.19 -30.66 13.37
C ASN A 112 9.71 -31.79 14.27
N GLN A 113 10.12 -31.48 15.50
CA GLN A 113 10.56 -32.53 16.47
C GLN A 113 9.42 -33.07 17.33
N ARG A 114 8.22 -32.53 17.17
CA ARG A 114 7.03 -32.96 17.92
C ARG A 114 6.03 -33.64 17.00
N THR A 115 5.51 -34.74 17.44
CA THR A 115 4.40 -35.47 16.78
C THR A 115 3.08 -34.70 16.82
N THR A 116 3.01 -33.62 17.59
CA THR A 116 1.85 -32.71 17.72
C THR A 116 2.33 -31.30 17.59
N VAL A 117 1.71 -30.53 16.68
CA VAL A 117 1.92 -29.11 16.53
C VAL A 117 1.45 -28.40 17.82
N THR A 118 2.32 -27.63 18.45
CA THR A 118 1.94 -26.87 19.63
C THR A 118 1.06 -25.70 19.20
N GLN A 119 -0.20 -25.75 19.58
CA GLN A 119 -1.13 -24.64 19.40
C GLN A 119 -1.02 -23.70 20.60
N ALA A 120 -0.97 -22.40 20.33
CA ALA A 120 -0.97 -21.35 21.32
C ALA A 120 -1.38 -20.01 20.67
N GLU A 121 -1.58 -18.99 21.49
CA GLU A 121 -1.79 -17.62 20.99
C GLU A 121 -0.62 -17.18 20.09
N PRO A 122 -0.90 -16.72 18.86
CA PRO A 122 0.13 -16.22 17.94
C PRO A 122 0.91 -15.02 18.51
N VAL A 123 2.22 -15.01 18.27
CA VAL A 123 3.13 -13.92 18.66
C VAL A 123 3.84 -13.37 17.42
N TYR A 124 3.95 -14.19 16.39
CA TYR A 124 4.68 -13.83 15.18
C TYR A 124 3.79 -13.95 13.94
N VAL A 125 3.99 -13.01 13.01
CA VAL A 125 3.51 -13.12 11.64
C VAL A 125 4.69 -13.40 10.71
N VAL A 126 4.49 -14.28 9.72
CA VAL A 126 5.54 -14.78 8.82
C VAL A 126 5.09 -14.65 7.38
N ARG A 127 5.90 -14.02 6.55
CA ARG A 127 5.69 -14.00 5.10
C ARG A 127 6.29 -15.24 4.47
N HIS A 128 5.44 -16.09 3.89
CA HIS A 128 5.89 -17.27 3.15
C HIS A 128 6.33 -16.89 1.71
N PRO A 129 7.39 -17.51 1.14
CA PRO A 129 7.84 -17.23 -0.23
C PRO A 129 6.80 -17.42 -1.33
N ASN A 130 5.79 -18.25 -1.09
CA ASN A 130 4.68 -18.47 -2.05
C ASN A 130 3.53 -17.45 -1.93
N GLY A 131 3.73 -16.33 -1.23
CA GLY A 131 2.72 -15.29 -1.08
C GLY A 131 1.68 -15.54 0.00
N LYS A 132 1.89 -16.54 0.88
CA LYS A 132 1.00 -16.78 2.02
C LYS A 132 1.48 -16.04 3.27
N MET A 133 0.53 -15.79 4.15
CA MET A 133 0.70 -15.24 5.49
C MET A 133 0.62 -16.37 6.51
N GLY A 134 1.54 -16.42 7.46
CA GLY A 134 1.56 -17.46 8.49
C GLY A 134 1.61 -16.90 9.89
N PHE A 135 1.07 -17.65 10.84
CA PHE A 135 1.06 -17.26 12.25
C PHE A 135 1.80 -18.31 13.08
N SER A 136 2.63 -17.84 14.03
CA SER A 136 3.42 -18.74 14.88
C SER A 136 3.42 -18.24 16.33
N PRO A 137 3.15 -19.12 17.32
CA PRO A 137 2.66 -20.51 17.18
C PRO A 137 1.38 -20.63 16.36
N VAL A 138 1.01 -21.87 16.02
CA VAL A 138 -0.28 -22.15 15.36
C VAL A 138 -1.41 -21.73 16.29
N PRO A 139 -2.43 -21.00 15.84
CA PRO A 139 -3.53 -20.55 16.69
C PRO A 139 -4.21 -21.70 17.46
N ASP A 140 -4.47 -21.52 18.74
CA ASP A 140 -5.19 -22.46 19.61
C ASP A 140 -6.71 -22.25 19.62
N GLN A 141 -7.14 -21.05 19.23
CA GLN A 141 -8.55 -20.68 19.05
C GLN A 141 -8.73 -19.74 17.86
N GLY A 142 -9.96 -19.26 17.65
CA GLY A 142 -10.23 -18.22 16.66
C GLY A 142 -9.77 -16.87 17.17
N TYR A 143 -9.11 -16.11 16.31
CA TYR A 143 -8.70 -14.72 16.53
C TYR A 143 -8.99 -13.88 15.28
N TYR A 144 -8.88 -12.58 15.43
CA TYR A 144 -8.92 -11.62 14.34
C TYR A 144 -7.58 -10.91 14.26
N VAL A 145 -7.09 -10.73 13.05
CA VAL A 145 -5.82 -10.06 12.80
C VAL A 145 -6.07 -8.82 11.98
N GLU A 146 -5.69 -7.68 12.50
CA GLU A 146 -5.74 -6.40 11.79
C GLU A 146 -4.36 -6.04 11.26
N TYR A 147 -4.29 -5.50 10.05
CA TYR A 147 -3.05 -5.04 9.42
C TYR A 147 -3.32 -3.98 8.36
N LEU A 148 -2.30 -3.15 8.06
CA LEU A 148 -2.41 -2.14 7.03
C LEU A 148 -2.04 -2.71 5.66
N THR A 149 -2.77 -2.25 4.64
CA THR A 149 -2.54 -2.60 3.25
C THR A 149 -2.54 -1.36 2.36
N TRP A 150 -1.80 -1.45 1.27
CA TRP A 150 -1.68 -0.41 0.27
C TRP A 150 -2.08 -0.97 -1.09
N GLU A 151 -2.90 -0.20 -1.82
CA GLU A 151 -3.29 -0.56 -3.18
C GLU A 151 -2.14 -0.27 -4.15
N THR A 152 -2.03 -1.08 -5.18
CA THR A 152 -1.13 -0.78 -6.28
C THR A 152 -1.72 0.30 -7.19
N ALA A 153 -0.87 1.18 -7.71
CA ALA A 153 -1.29 2.22 -8.62
C ALA A 153 -1.92 1.63 -9.89
N VAL A 154 -3.10 2.12 -10.27
CA VAL A 154 -3.85 1.66 -11.45
C VAL A 154 -3.78 2.70 -12.56
N SER A 155 -3.59 2.25 -13.81
CA SER A 155 -3.52 3.14 -14.99
C SER A 155 -4.82 3.89 -15.23
N PHE A 156 -4.73 5.16 -15.58
CA PHE A 156 -5.85 5.92 -16.12
C PHE A 156 -6.28 5.34 -17.47
N THR A 157 -7.53 4.96 -17.60
CA THR A 157 -8.11 4.35 -18.78
C THR A 157 -9.05 5.28 -19.54
N ALA A 158 -9.82 6.08 -18.82
CA ALA A 158 -10.76 7.06 -19.34
C ALA A 158 -10.27 8.50 -19.20
N ALA A 159 -10.84 9.42 -19.97
CA ALA A 159 -10.57 10.84 -19.84
C ALA A 159 -11.24 11.48 -18.61
N THR A 160 -12.16 10.75 -18.00
CA THR A 160 -12.90 11.13 -16.79
C THR A 160 -12.26 10.63 -15.50
N ASP A 161 -11.17 9.85 -15.61
CA ASP A 161 -10.47 9.36 -14.43
C ASP A 161 -9.87 10.52 -13.66
N VAL A 162 -10.07 10.51 -12.36
CA VAL A 162 -9.62 11.56 -11.44
C VAL A 162 -8.24 11.19 -10.90
N ILE A 163 -7.39 12.19 -10.73
CA ILE A 163 -6.10 12.02 -10.07
C ILE A 163 -6.37 11.72 -8.58
N PRO A 164 -5.82 10.62 -8.00
CA PRO A 164 -6.20 10.18 -6.67
C PRO A 164 -5.54 10.96 -5.51
N PHE A 165 -4.58 11.84 -5.79
CA PHE A 165 -3.94 12.66 -4.77
C PHE A 165 -4.50 14.09 -4.70
N PRO A 166 -4.28 14.85 -3.60
CA PRO A 166 -4.85 16.18 -3.39
C PRO A 166 -4.50 17.17 -4.50
N GLU A 167 -5.47 18.03 -4.85
CA GLU A 167 -5.34 18.99 -5.95
C GLU A 167 -4.13 19.92 -5.82
N GLU A 168 -3.72 20.25 -4.61
CA GLU A 168 -2.54 21.08 -4.31
C GLU A 168 -1.24 20.50 -4.87
N PHE A 169 -1.18 19.18 -5.09
CA PHE A 169 -0.01 18.47 -5.64
C PHE A 169 -0.14 18.14 -7.13
N THR A 170 -1.16 18.62 -7.81
CA THR A 170 -1.34 18.41 -9.27
C THR A 170 -0.11 18.89 -10.06
N ASN A 171 0.59 19.92 -9.59
CA ASN A 171 1.81 20.41 -10.21
C ASN A 171 2.94 19.36 -10.26
N VAL A 172 3.02 18.44 -9.30
CA VAL A 172 4.00 17.35 -9.31
C VAL A 172 3.82 16.50 -10.56
N MET A 173 2.57 16.09 -10.83
CA MET A 173 2.24 15.31 -12.01
C MET A 173 2.45 16.10 -13.31
N LEU A 174 2.03 17.36 -13.35
CA LEU A 174 2.21 18.23 -14.52
C LEU A 174 3.69 18.41 -14.88
N ASN A 175 4.56 18.65 -13.90
CA ASN A 175 5.98 18.78 -14.12
C ASN A 175 6.61 17.48 -14.64
N ARG A 176 6.16 16.32 -14.14
CA ARG A 176 6.61 15.02 -14.65
C ARG A 176 6.12 14.74 -16.06
N ILE A 177 4.88 15.09 -16.39
CA ILE A 177 4.34 15.03 -17.75
C ILE A 177 5.13 15.95 -18.69
N ARG A 178 5.41 17.20 -18.28
CA ARG A 178 6.23 18.15 -19.05
C ARG A 178 7.61 17.57 -19.35
N TYR A 179 8.25 16.94 -18.39
CA TYR A 179 9.52 16.25 -18.59
C TYR A 179 9.44 15.24 -19.73
N TYR A 180 8.43 14.36 -19.74
CA TYR A 180 8.26 13.38 -20.82
C TYR A 180 7.92 14.03 -22.16
N LEU A 181 7.13 15.08 -22.18
CA LEU A 181 6.82 15.82 -23.42
C LEU A 181 8.05 16.49 -24.03
N TRP A 182 8.95 17.05 -23.22
CA TRP A 182 10.19 17.64 -23.68
C TRP A 182 11.18 16.59 -24.16
N LEU A 183 11.27 15.44 -23.51
CA LEU A 183 12.05 14.31 -24.02
C LEU A 183 11.55 13.83 -25.37
N PHE A 184 10.25 13.72 -25.55
CA PHE A 184 9.67 13.35 -26.85
C PHE A 184 9.99 14.36 -27.96
N ARG A 185 10.13 15.62 -27.60
CA ARG A 185 10.53 16.70 -28.53
C ARG A 185 12.04 16.85 -28.67
N GLU A 186 12.82 15.96 -28.08
CA GLU A 186 14.28 15.98 -28.08
C GLU A 186 14.91 17.28 -27.52
N ASN A 187 14.15 18.02 -26.70
CA ASN A 187 14.61 19.22 -26.04
C ASN A 187 15.11 18.90 -24.63
N LEU A 188 16.40 18.51 -24.53
CA LEU A 188 17.01 18.06 -23.28
C LEU A 188 17.15 19.19 -22.25
N GLU A 189 17.34 20.43 -22.69
CA GLU A 189 17.44 21.58 -21.78
C GLU A 189 16.13 21.81 -21.03
N GLN A 190 15.00 21.91 -21.76
CA GLN A 190 13.69 22.07 -21.15
C GLN A 190 13.27 20.82 -20.34
N ALA A 191 13.67 19.65 -20.75
CA ALA A 191 13.47 18.44 -19.95
C ALA A 191 14.23 18.50 -18.61
N GLY A 192 15.45 19.05 -18.61
CA GLY A 192 16.24 19.26 -17.39
C GLY A 192 15.55 20.19 -16.40
N PHE A 193 15.01 21.33 -16.86
CA PHE A 193 14.24 22.24 -16.00
C PHE A 193 12.97 21.58 -15.45
N ALA A 194 12.19 20.91 -16.29
CA ALA A 194 10.98 20.20 -15.85
C ALA A 194 11.28 19.09 -14.85
N LYS A 195 12.43 18.42 -14.95
CA LYS A 195 12.88 17.43 -13.99
C LYS A 195 13.21 18.05 -12.63
N ALA A 196 13.94 19.18 -12.62
CA ALA A 196 14.26 19.90 -11.39
C ALA A 196 13.00 20.41 -10.67
N ASP A 197 12.04 20.95 -11.41
CA ASP A 197 10.74 21.38 -10.88
C ASP A 197 9.94 20.20 -10.30
N TYR A 198 9.99 19.04 -10.97
CA TYR A 198 9.38 17.81 -10.46
C TYR A 198 9.99 17.37 -9.14
N GLU A 199 11.32 17.27 -9.07
CA GLU A 199 12.03 16.82 -7.86
C GLU A 199 11.76 17.75 -6.67
N GLY A 200 11.74 19.06 -6.89
CA GLY A 200 11.41 20.06 -5.86
C GLY A 200 9.96 19.96 -5.36
N SER A 201 9.02 19.83 -6.28
CA SER A 201 7.59 19.70 -5.93
C SER A 201 7.29 18.34 -5.28
N LEU A 202 7.92 17.25 -5.72
CA LEU A 202 7.81 15.92 -5.10
C LEU A 202 8.37 15.90 -3.67
N ALA A 203 9.51 16.55 -3.43
CA ALA A 203 10.07 16.65 -2.08
C ALA A 203 9.13 17.41 -1.13
N SER A 204 8.46 18.45 -1.61
CA SER A 204 7.43 19.17 -0.84
C SER A 204 6.24 18.28 -0.53
N MET A 205 5.72 17.56 -1.52
CA MET A 205 4.62 16.60 -1.37
C MET A 205 4.94 15.49 -0.35
N LYS A 206 6.13 14.89 -0.44
CA LYS A 206 6.61 13.88 0.52
C LYS A 206 6.64 14.43 1.95
N ARG A 207 7.13 15.67 2.12
CA ARG A 207 7.19 16.31 3.44
C ARG A 207 5.81 16.49 4.05
N VAL A 208 4.83 16.89 3.28
CA VAL A 208 3.46 17.14 3.79
C VAL A 208 2.72 15.83 4.05
N LEU A 209 2.79 14.87 3.13
CA LEU A 209 1.93 13.69 3.18
C LEU A 209 2.52 12.52 3.97
N LEU A 210 3.86 12.39 3.99
CA LEU A 210 4.52 11.27 4.67
C LEU A 210 5.03 11.63 6.08
N SER A 211 5.31 12.93 6.38
CA SER A 211 5.80 13.33 7.71
C SER A 211 4.76 13.19 8.82
N ASN A 212 3.47 13.28 8.49
CA ASN A 212 2.38 13.15 9.47
C ASN A 212 2.19 11.71 10.01
N LYS A 213 2.83 10.71 9.40
CA LYS A 213 2.73 9.31 9.86
C LYS A 213 3.39 9.10 11.24
N SER A 214 4.51 9.77 11.53
CA SER A 214 5.21 9.65 12.82
C SER A 214 4.41 10.23 14.00
N GLU A 215 3.51 11.18 13.74
CA GLU A 215 2.64 11.74 14.78
C GLU A 215 1.39 10.87 15.00
N ARG A 216 0.83 10.26 13.95
CA ARG A 216 -0.33 9.36 14.07
C ARG A 216 -0.01 8.08 14.84
N MET A 217 1.20 7.53 14.69
CA MET A 217 1.64 6.34 15.45
C MET A 217 1.98 6.63 16.92
N ARG A 218 2.08 7.90 17.33
CA ARG A 218 2.30 8.29 18.74
C ARG A 218 1.01 8.65 19.49
N ALA A 219 -0.12 8.70 18.79
CA ALA A 219 -1.41 9.12 19.35
C ALA A 219 -2.39 7.96 19.61
N VAL A 220 -1.90 6.69 19.50
CA VAL A 220 -2.67 5.47 19.84
C VAL A 220 -2.11 4.86 21.12
#